data_4a6fdcab0ddbcddd4a8195011b5ec073
#
_entry.id   4a6fdcab0ddbcddd4a8195011b5ec073
#
_cell.length_a   1.000
_cell.length_b   1.000
_cell.length_c   1.000
_cell.angle_alpha   90.00
_cell.angle_beta   90.00
_cell.angle_gamma   90.00
#
_symmetry.space_group_name_H-M   'P 1'
#
loop_
_entity.id
_entity.type
_entity.pdbx_description
1 polymer ?
#
loop_
_entity_poly.entity_id
_entity_poly.type
_entity_poly.pdbx_seq_one_letter_code
_entity_poly.pdbx_strand_id
1 'polypeptide(L)'
;MSIIVYTDGSAKGNPGNGGYGIVMIKGGFRKEFSKGFELTTNNRMELLAVIVALENVKKEQSDILVYSDSKYVVDAVEKKWVFRWEKTKFKKKKNSDLWIRFLKIYNKQKVSFIWVKGHANNKENERCDYLAVKAAESNILHTDAWYENYTANNDNTLF
;
A
#
# COMPACT_ATOMS: atom_id res chain seq x y z
N MET A 1 4.98 -8.59 -21.73
CA MET A 1 3.61 -8.12 -21.45
C MET A 1 3.58 -7.48 -20.07
N SER A 2 3.11 -6.23 -19.98
CA SER A 2 3.06 -5.49 -18.71
C SER A 2 1.98 -6.02 -17.79
N ILE A 3 2.27 -5.96 -16.50
CA ILE A 3 1.29 -6.25 -15.46
C ILE A 3 0.70 -4.91 -15.02
N ILE A 4 -0.62 -4.82 -15.02
CA ILE A 4 -1.32 -3.62 -14.57
C ILE A 4 -1.87 -3.87 -13.18
N VAL A 5 -1.61 -2.94 -12.26
CA VAL A 5 -2.00 -3.05 -10.86
C VAL A 5 -2.83 -1.82 -10.49
N TYR A 6 -3.96 -2.06 -9.86
CA TYR A 6 -4.77 -1.02 -9.22
C TYR A 6 -4.79 -1.29 -7.72
N THR A 7 -4.63 -0.25 -6.93
CA THR A 7 -4.58 -0.38 -5.47
C THR A 7 -5.42 0.69 -4.79
N ASP A 8 -5.92 0.36 -3.61
CA ASP A 8 -6.52 1.33 -2.70
C ASP A 8 -6.35 0.87 -1.26
N GLY A 9 -6.40 1.81 -0.34
CA GLY A 9 -6.35 1.57 1.08
C GLY A 9 -7.30 2.48 1.83
N SER A 10 -7.82 1.99 2.93
CA SER A 10 -8.81 2.72 3.72
C SER A 10 -8.62 2.42 5.20
N ALA A 11 -8.89 3.40 6.06
CA ALA A 11 -8.99 3.16 7.49
C ALA A 11 -10.15 3.99 8.06
N LYS A 12 -10.96 3.35 8.89
CA LYS A 12 -12.08 3.99 9.56
C LYS A 12 -11.56 4.63 10.86
N GLY A 13 -11.69 5.98 10.95
CA GLY A 13 -11.21 6.71 12.13
C GLY A 13 -9.71 6.97 12.17
N ASN A 14 -8.97 6.68 11.19
CA ASN A 14 -7.56 6.96 10.89
C ASN A 14 -6.72 7.53 12.07
N PRO A 15 -6.23 6.73 13.05
CA PRO A 15 -6.19 5.26 13.01
C PRO A 15 -7.50 4.58 13.38
N GLY A 16 -7.64 3.35 12.90
CA GLY A 16 -8.81 2.53 13.16
C GLY A 16 -8.72 1.24 12.35
N ASN A 17 -9.82 0.53 12.23
CA ASN A 17 -9.89 -0.66 11.38
C ASN A 17 -9.68 -0.23 9.93
N GLY A 18 -8.78 -0.91 9.25
CA GLY A 18 -8.47 -0.59 7.87
C GLY A 18 -8.38 -1.82 6.98
N GLY A 19 -8.21 -1.56 5.69
CA GLY A 19 -8.05 -2.63 4.73
C GLY A 19 -7.44 -2.12 3.44
N TYR A 20 -6.96 -3.06 2.62
CA TYR A 20 -6.50 -2.75 1.28
C TYR A 20 -7.24 -3.58 0.25
N GLY A 21 -7.29 -3.05 -0.97
CA GLY A 21 -7.83 -3.74 -2.13
C GLY A 21 -6.87 -3.63 -3.30
N ILE A 22 -6.73 -4.72 -4.03
CA ILE A 22 -5.82 -4.83 -5.17
C ILE A 22 -6.52 -5.53 -6.31
N VAL A 23 -6.36 -5.00 -7.52
CA VAL A 23 -6.72 -5.68 -8.76
C VAL A 23 -5.47 -5.78 -9.61
N MET A 24 -5.12 -6.97 -10.04
CA MET A 24 -3.96 -7.22 -10.90
C MET A 24 -4.41 -7.84 -12.22
N ILE A 25 -3.94 -7.28 -13.34
CA ILE A 25 -4.31 -7.72 -14.67
C ILE A 25 -3.05 -7.98 -15.49
N LYS A 26 -2.97 -9.16 -16.10
CA LYS A 26 -1.94 -9.50 -17.07
C LYS A 26 -2.59 -10.22 -18.26
N GLY A 27 -2.71 -9.52 -19.38
CA GLY A 27 -3.43 -10.05 -20.54
C GLY A 27 -4.89 -10.34 -20.18
N GLY A 28 -5.35 -11.57 -20.40
CA GLY A 28 -6.71 -12.00 -20.08
C GLY A 28 -6.92 -12.44 -18.62
N PHE A 29 -5.86 -12.42 -17.81
CA PHE A 29 -5.93 -12.87 -16.41
C PHE A 29 -6.14 -11.68 -15.47
N ARG A 30 -7.07 -11.83 -14.53
CA ARG A 30 -7.40 -10.82 -13.55
C ARG A 30 -7.51 -11.46 -12.18
N LYS A 31 -6.83 -10.88 -11.18
CA LYS A 31 -6.90 -11.35 -9.80
C LYS A 31 -7.21 -10.19 -8.87
N GLU A 32 -7.90 -10.49 -7.79
CA GLU A 32 -8.21 -9.54 -6.73
C GLU A 32 -7.61 -10.03 -5.41
N PHE A 33 -7.13 -9.08 -4.60
CA PHE A 33 -6.65 -9.35 -3.25
C PHE A 33 -7.22 -8.29 -2.32
N SER A 34 -7.53 -8.70 -1.10
CA SER A 34 -7.95 -7.77 -0.06
C SER A 34 -7.60 -8.34 1.30
N LYS A 35 -7.40 -7.46 2.28
CA LYS A 35 -7.11 -7.88 3.65
C LYS A 35 -7.47 -6.74 4.59
N GLY A 36 -8.05 -7.09 5.76
CA GLY A 36 -8.42 -6.14 6.78
C GLY A 36 -7.52 -6.23 8.00
N PHE A 37 -7.36 -5.10 8.68
CA PHE A 37 -6.49 -4.98 9.86
C PHE A 37 -7.18 -4.20 10.97
N GLU A 38 -6.93 -4.62 12.20
CA GLU A 38 -7.25 -3.81 13.36
C GLU A 38 -6.23 -2.69 13.47
N LEU A 39 -6.64 -1.56 13.96
CA LEU A 39 -5.81 -0.39 14.29
C LEU A 39 -4.64 -0.16 13.30
N THR A 40 -4.95 0.51 12.21
CA THR A 40 -3.98 0.92 11.21
C THR A 40 -4.34 2.31 10.66
N THR A 41 -3.67 2.77 9.61
CA THR A 41 -3.92 4.08 9.00
C THR A 41 -4.16 3.97 7.49
N ASN A 42 -4.77 5.00 6.92
CA ASN A 42 -4.95 5.10 5.48
C ASN A 42 -3.61 4.95 4.74
N ASN A 43 -2.60 5.70 5.16
CA ASN A 43 -1.30 5.68 4.47
C ASN A 43 -0.64 4.30 4.52
N ARG A 44 -0.76 3.61 5.67
CA ARG A 44 -0.22 2.25 5.77
C ARG A 44 -0.94 1.30 4.83
N MET A 45 -2.26 1.40 4.73
CA MET A 45 -3.05 0.53 3.86
C MET A 45 -2.78 0.83 2.38
N GLU A 46 -2.65 2.09 2.01
CA GLU A 46 -2.28 2.50 0.65
C GLU A 46 -0.92 1.94 0.23
N LEU A 47 0.06 2.07 1.11
CA LEU A 47 1.42 1.58 0.85
C LEU A 47 1.48 0.05 0.86
N LEU A 48 0.82 -0.58 1.82
CA LEU A 48 0.80 -2.04 1.92
C LEU A 48 0.14 -2.69 0.70
N ALA A 49 -0.91 -2.07 0.15
CA ALA A 49 -1.55 -2.54 -1.08
C ALA A 49 -0.53 -2.64 -2.22
N VAL A 50 0.26 -1.59 -2.42
CA VAL A 50 1.31 -1.59 -3.45
C VAL A 50 2.35 -2.67 -3.19
N ILE A 51 2.82 -2.78 -1.95
CA ILE A 51 3.83 -3.77 -1.56
C ILE A 51 3.34 -5.19 -1.85
N VAL A 52 2.15 -5.53 -1.39
CA VAL A 52 1.58 -6.87 -1.58
C VAL A 52 1.38 -7.18 -3.06
N ALA A 53 0.91 -6.20 -3.84
CA ALA A 53 0.78 -6.38 -5.29
C ALA A 53 2.12 -6.73 -5.93
N LEU A 54 3.16 -5.98 -5.63
CA LEU A 54 4.50 -6.22 -6.18
C LEU A 54 5.07 -7.56 -5.73
N GLU A 55 4.84 -7.94 -4.46
CA GLU A 55 5.31 -9.21 -3.91
C GLU A 55 4.62 -10.42 -4.55
N ASN A 56 3.44 -10.23 -5.13
CA ASN A 56 2.74 -11.28 -5.84
C ASN A 56 3.23 -11.49 -7.27
N VAL A 57 4.12 -10.67 -7.76
CA VAL A 57 4.75 -10.84 -9.07
C VAL A 57 6.02 -11.68 -8.90
N LYS A 58 5.97 -12.92 -9.38
CA LYS A 58 7.04 -13.90 -9.15
C LYS A 58 8.26 -13.70 -10.04
N LYS A 59 8.05 -13.28 -11.28
CA LYS A 59 9.15 -13.10 -12.23
C LYS A 59 9.82 -11.75 -12.02
N GLU A 60 11.11 -11.77 -11.70
CA GLU A 60 11.91 -10.54 -11.55
C GLU A 60 12.05 -9.78 -12.88
N GLN A 61 12.30 -8.48 -12.80
CA GLN A 61 12.43 -7.57 -13.93
C GLN A 61 11.16 -7.51 -14.80
N SER A 62 10.00 -7.73 -14.18
CA SER A 62 8.70 -7.56 -14.85
C SER A 62 8.35 -6.08 -14.96
N ASP A 63 7.72 -5.71 -16.06
CA ASP A 63 7.17 -4.36 -16.24
C ASP A 63 5.83 -4.28 -15.51
N ILE A 64 5.76 -3.43 -14.50
CA ILE A 64 4.57 -3.28 -13.67
C ILE A 64 4.13 -1.82 -13.66
N LEU A 65 2.88 -1.58 -14.03
CA LEU A 65 2.28 -0.26 -14.01
C LEU A 65 1.25 -0.21 -12.88
N VAL A 66 1.48 0.66 -11.91
CA VAL A 66 0.62 0.79 -10.73
C VAL A 66 -0.21 2.06 -10.81
N TYR A 67 -1.52 1.89 -10.77
CA TYR A 67 -2.49 2.99 -10.64
C TYR A 67 -2.85 3.15 -9.17
N SER A 68 -2.63 4.34 -8.62
CA SER A 68 -2.93 4.64 -7.23
C SER A 68 -3.46 6.07 -7.11
N ASP A 69 -4.43 6.27 -6.22
CA ASP A 69 -4.92 7.61 -5.89
C ASP A 69 -4.19 8.22 -4.68
N SER A 70 -3.25 7.49 -4.09
CA SER A 70 -2.48 7.95 -2.95
C SER A 70 -1.30 8.82 -3.38
N LYS A 71 -1.43 10.13 -3.20
CA LYS A 71 -0.28 11.02 -3.41
C LYS A 71 0.86 10.72 -2.46
N TYR A 72 0.55 10.26 -1.25
CA TYR A 72 1.56 9.86 -0.27
C TYR A 72 2.52 8.82 -0.86
N VAL A 73 1.97 7.79 -1.51
CA VAL A 73 2.78 6.72 -2.10
C VAL A 73 3.42 7.17 -3.42
N VAL A 74 2.62 7.69 -4.33
CA VAL A 74 3.08 8.04 -5.68
C VAL A 74 4.17 9.11 -5.62
N ASP A 75 3.96 10.18 -4.86
CA ASP A 75 4.94 11.27 -4.76
C ASP A 75 6.24 10.82 -4.08
N ALA A 76 6.15 9.97 -3.07
CA ALA A 76 7.35 9.47 -2.39
C ALA A 76 8.28 8.74 -3.36
N VAL A 77 7.72 8.04 -4.34
CA VAL A 77 8.52 7.29 -5.32
C VAL A 77 8.88 8.18 -6.51
N GLU A 78 7.91 8.83 -7.13
CA GLU A 78 8.11 9.60 -8.36
C GLU A 78 8.97 10.84 -8.13
N LYS A 79 8.86 11.48 -6.96
CA LYS A 79 9.69 12.63 -6.59
C LYS A 79 11.00 12.21 -5.91
N LYS A 80 11.28 10.91 -5.87
CA LYS A 80 12.52 10.34 -5.34
C LYS A 80 12.73 10.55 -3.83
N TRP A 81 11.69 10.90 -3.08
CA TRP A 81 11.80 11.15 -1.64
C TRP A 81 12.22 9.90 -0.87
N VAL A 82 11.64 8.75 -1.20
CA VAL A 82 11.92 7.49 -0.50
C VAL A 82 13.39 7.10 -0.61
N PHE A 83 14.04 7.41 -1.73
CA PHE A 83 15.45 7.09 -1.93
C PHE A 83 16.37 7.99 -1.11
N ARG A 84 15.93 9.23 -0.83
CA ARG A 84 16.64 10.12 0.10
C ARG A 84 16.46 9.66 1.55
N TRP A 85 15.25 9.20 1.90
CA TRP A 85 14.98 8.67 3.23
C TRP A 85 15.82 7.41 3.53
N GLU A 86 16.02 6.58 2.53
CA GLU A 86 16.86 5.38 2.64
C GLU A 86 18.28 5.73 3.07
N LYS A 87 18.83 6.81 2.53
CA LYS A 87 20.19 7.27 2.87
C LYS A 87 20.35 7.62 4.34
N THR A 88 19.30 8.06 4.99
CA THR A 88 19.28 8.40 6.41
C THR A 88 18.67 7.29 7.27
N LYS A 89 18.54 6.09 6.70
CA LYS A 89 17.94 4.91 7.35
C LYS A 89 16.54 5.19 7.90
N PHE A 90 15.77 5.99 7.16
CA PHE A 90 14.40 6.38 7.49
C PHE A 90 14.27 7.07 8.86
N LYS A 91 15.31 7.74 9.29
CA LYS A 91 15.32 8.48 10.57
C LYS A 91 14.19 9.50 10.60
N LYS A 92 13.37 9.45 11.67
CA LYS A 92 12.20 10.33 11.87
C LYS A 92 11.12 10.21 10.79
N LYS A 93 11.11 9.10 10.04
CA LYS A 93 10.07 8.86 9.03
C LYS A 93 9.05 7.87 9.53
N LYS A 94 7.77 8.20 9.30
CA LYS A 94 6.66 7.30 9.59
C LYS A 94 6.67 6.12 8.62
N ASN A 95 6.15 4.99 9.07
CA ASN A 95 5.97 3.81 8.22
C ASN A 95 7.27 3.25 7.66
N SER A 96 8.36 3.41 8.42
CA SER A 96 9.68 2.96 7.98
C SER A 96 9.73 1.46 7.68
N ASP A 97 9.01 0.64 8.44
CA ASP A 97 8.89 -0.80 8.21
C ASP A 97 8.36 -1.11 6.80
N LEU A 98 7.30 -0.42 6.39
CA LEU A 98 6.70 -0.61 5.09
C LEU A 98 7.56 -0.07 3.97
N TRP A 99 8.20 1.09 4.17
CA TRP A 99 9.07 1.64 3.14
C TRP A 99 10.32 0.79 2.90
N ILE A 100 10.87 0.20 3.94
CA ILE A 100 11.99 -0.76 3.81
C ILE A 100 11.54 -1.98 3.00
N ARG A 101 10.38 -2.53 3.33
CA ARG A 101 9.79 -3.67 2.61
C ARG A 101 9.48 -3.30 1.15
N PHE A 102 8.96 -2.09 0.91
CA PHE A 102 8.68 -1.58 -0.42
C PHE A 102 9.95 -1.56 -1.29
N LEU A 103 11.03 -0.95 -0.80
CA LEU A 103 12.27 -0.82 -1.56
C LEU A 103 12.86 -2.19 -1.90
N LYS A 104 12.74 -3.15 -1.00
CA LYS A 104 13.23 -4.50 -1.23
C LYS A 104 12.57 -5.15 -2.45
N ILE A 105 11.26 -5.01 -2.58
CA ILE A 105 10.55 -5.58 -3.74
C ILE A 105 10.63 -4.67 -4.96
N TYR A 106 10.62 -3.36 -4.77
CA TYR A 106 10.71 -2.38 -5.84
C TYR A 106 11.98 -2.59 -6.68
N ASN A 107 13.11 -2.85 -6.03
CA ASN A 107 14.39 -3.03 -6.70
C ASN A 107 14.47 -4.30 -7.56
N LYS A 108 13.55 -5.23 -7.38
CA LYS A 108 13.49 -6.47 -8.16
C LYS A 108 12.65 -6.34 -9.43
N GLN A 109 11.92 -5.24 -9.58
CA GLN A 109 10.94 -5.07 -10.66
C GLN A 109 11.15 -3.75 -11.38
N LYS A 110 10.53 -3.61 -12.55
CA LYS A 110 10.49 -2.35 -13.30
C LYS A 110 9.12 -1.72 -13.08
N VAL A 111 9.03 -0.84 -12.09
CA VAL A 111 7.77 -0.29 -11.63
C VAL A 111 7.60 1.16 -12.08
N SER A 112 6.45 1.47 -12.64
CA SER A 112 6.01 2.82 -12.96
C SER A 112 4.69 3.09 -12.26
N PHE A 113 4.48 4.34 -11.85
CA PHE A 113 3.25 4.76 -11.17
C PHE A 113 2.47 5.74 -12.03
N ILE A 114 1.14 5.61 -11.99
CA ILE A 114 0.23 6.63 -12.51
C ILE A 114 -0.68 7.04 -11.36
N TRP A 115 -0.64 8.33 -11.03
CA TRP A 115 -1.56 8.88 -10.05
C TRP A 115 -2.94 9.03 -10.69
N VAL A 116 -3.95 8.50 -10.01
CA VAL A 116 -5.34 8.59 -10.43
C VAL A 116 -6.06 9.51 -9.45
N LYS A 117 -6.72 10.53 -9.95
CA LYS A 117 -7.55 11.38 -9.09
C LYS A 117 -8.68 10.53 -8.52
N GLY A 118 -8.80 10.50 -7.17
CA GLY A 118 -9.70 9.60 -6.47
C GLY A 118 -11.12 9.58 -7.04
N HIS A 119 -11.66 8.39 -7.24
CA HIS A 119 -13.02 8.11 -7.69
C HIS A 119 -13.40 8.69 -9.08
N ALA A 120 -12.42 9.06 -9.91
CA ALA A 120 -12.68 9.64 -11.23
C ALA A 120 -12.95 8.54 -12.28
N ASN A 121 -14.14 7.92 -12.22
CA ASN A 121 -14.65 7.01 -13.27
C ASN A 121 -13.71 5.87 -13.66
N ASN A 122 -12.79 5.47 -12.80
CA ASN A 122 -11.93 4.32 -13.05
C ASN A 122 -12.54 3.10 -12.38
N LYS A 123 -13.08 2.20 -13.19
CA LYS A 123 -13.78 0.99 -12.74
C LYS A 123 -12.95 0.14 -11.78
N GLU A 124 -11.68 -0.07 -12.09
CA GLU A 124 -10.84 -0.93 -11.28
C GLU A 124 -10.40 -0.23 -9.98
N ASN A 125 -10.21 1.08 -10.01
CA ASN A 125 -9.95 1.84 -8.77
C ASN A 125 -11.17 1.82 -7.84
N GLU A 126 -12.37 1.95 -8.40
CA GLU A 126 -13.60 1.82 -7.62
C GLU A 126 -13.73 0.43 -7.02
N ARG A 127 -13.33 -0.60 -7.76
CA ARG A 127 -13.32 -1.97 -7.25
C ARG A 127 -12.34 -2.13 -6.09
N CYS A 128 -11.16 -1.53 -6.18
CA CYS A 128 -10.17 -1.56 -5.10
C CYS A 128 -10.69 -0.85 -3.85
N ASP A 129 -11.36 0.29 -4.02
CA ASP A 129 -11.99 1.00 -2.90
C ASP A 129 -13.03 0.11 -2.21
N TYR A 130 -13.90 -0.52 -2.97
CA TYR A 130 -14.89 -1.44 -2.44
C TYR A 130 -14.23 -2.59 -1.66
N LEU A 131 -13.20 -3.21 -2.22
CA LEU A 131 -12.47 -4.30 -1.57
C LEU A 131 -11.82 -3.84 -0.25
N ALA A 132 -11.22 -2.66 -0.26
CA ALA A 132 -10.56 -2.09 0.93
C ALA A 132 -11.56 -1.83 2.05
N VAL A 133 -12.68 -1.19 1.73
CA VAL A 133 -13.73 -0.87 2.70
C VAL A 133 -14.36 -2.15 3.26
N LYS A 134 -14.69 -3.10 2.40
CA LYS A 134 -15.25 -4.39 2.84
C LYS A 134 -14.30 -5.15 3.74
N ALA A 135 -13.01 -5.14 3.42
CA ALA A 135 -12.01 -5.80 4.25
C ALA A 135 -11.92 -5.15 5.64
N ALA A 136 -11.96 -3.82 5.70
CA ALA A 136 -11.94 -3.08 6.96
C ALA A 136 -13.18 -3.36 7.83
N GLU A 137 -14.31 -3.66 7.20
CA GLU A 137 -15.57 -3.97 7.89
C GLU A 137 -15.73 -5.45 8.22
N SER A 138 -14.81 -6.28 7.77
CA SER A 138 -14.86 -7.74 7.94
C SER A 138 -14.77 -8.15 9.42
N ASN A 139 -15.34 -9.31 9.74
CA ASN A 139 -15.17 -9.94 11.05
C ASN A 139 -13.78 -10.59 11.20
N ILE A 140 -13.06 -10.74 10.10
CA ILE A 140 -11.72 -11.32 10.07
C ILE A 140 -10.72 -10.18 9.85
N LEU A 141 -10.13 -9.71 10.95
CA LEU A 141 -9.14 -8.63 10.91
C LEU A 141 -7.80 -9.17 11.42
N HIS A 142 -6.75 -8.77 10.73
CA HIS A 142 -5.38 -9.10 11.10
C HIS A 142 -4.78 -8.00 11.97
N THR A 143 -3.67 -8.28 12.61
CA THR A 143 -2.97 -7.31 13.44
C THR A 143 -1.90 -6.61 12.61
N ASP A 144 -1.90 -5.28 12.63
CA ASP A 144 -0.78 -4.47 12.12
C ASP A 144 0.24 -4.35 13.26
N ALA A 145 1.00 -5.41 13.48
CA ALA A 145 1.82 -5.57 14.69
C ALA A 145 2.86 -4.47 14.86
N TRP A 146 3.54 -4.09 13.81
CA TRP A 146 4.55 -3.03 13.89
C TRP A 146 3.91 -1.70 14.31
N TYR A 147 2.78 -1.36 13.71
CA TYR A 147 2.09 -0.11 13.99
C TYR A 147 1.55 -0.08 15.44
N GLU A 148 0.93 -1.18 15.88
CA GLU A 148 0.39 -1.26 17.23
C GLU A 148 1.51 -1.17 18.28
N ASN A 149 2.65 -1.81 18.06
CA ASN A 149 3.81 -1.71 18.92
C ASN A 149 4.40 -0.30 18.91
N TYR A 150 4.48 0.31 17.75
CA TYR A 150 5.00 1.68 17.59
C TYR A 150 4.15 2.69 18.38
N THR A 151 2.82 2.61 18.26
CA THR A 151 1.93 3.53 18.98
C THR A 151 1.94 3.30 20.46
N ALA A 152 1.96 2.05 20.94
CA ALA A 152 2.04 1.71 22.34
C ALA A 152 3.35 2.24 22.97
N ASN A 153 4.48 2.08 22.28
CA ASN A 153 5.78 2.58 22.76
C ASN A 153 5.82 4.10 22.81
N ASN A 154 5.24 4.78 21.83
CA ASN A 154 5.18 6.23 21.82
C ASN A 154 4.27 6.78 22.91
N ASP A 155 3.14 6.13 23.19
CA ASP A 155 2.25 6.50 24.28
C ASP A 155 2.97 6.36 25.63
N ASN A 156 3.76 5.32 25.79
CA ASN A 156 4.55 5.09 27.01
C ASN A 156 5.67 6.11 27.22
N THR A 157 6.15 6.75 26.16
CA THR A 157 7.21 7.76 26.28
C THR A 157 6.69 9.14 26.70
N LEU A 158 5.38 9.33 26.79
CA LEU A 158 4.77 10.58 27.23
C LEU A 158 4.78 10.72 28.75
N PHE A 159 5.14 9.70 29.45
CA PHE A 159 5.21 9.64 30.90
C PHE A 159 6.59 9.17 31.35
#